data_2e163372bcc970b459a6850769c701b3
#
_entry.id   2e163372bcc970b459a6850769c701b3
#
_cell.length_a   1.000
_cell.length_b   1.000
_cell.length_c   1.000
_cell.angle_alpha   90.00
_cell.angle_beta   90.00
_cell.angle_gamma   90.00
#
_symmetry.space_group_name_H-M   'P 1'
#
loop_
_entity.id
_entity.type
_entity.pdbx_description
1 polymer ?
#
loop_
_entity_poly.entity_id
_entity_poly.type
_entity_poly.pdbx_seq_one_letter_code
_entity_poly.pdbx_strand_id
1 'polypeptide(L)'
;MLDDRPSWQTHLPRQVQEPLLQFYSEEELQHICCALARPPLTTSVRVNTMQTSREQLIHDLTAELRALVPGTEGAEPAWTGTETPYGTVEAHPLIADCVLIRPQNKAVNTVMPCGRELLVSRRCAEAVLRGAHVYIPGMVGCSPHCAAGDQVTVLCDVHDRFLRGSSTHILSTRKLDPKRMKGCAMKKMGLDALSVRNKRNRHDRLHETLDEDLSKVDAVRAQFRGENERLDHRFGDLRHPSYGDKDPEQAPSLPDGIVVLGRGVMTVDKKEAFTSSDGVGCRMTECVFSAPPLNGMLASRMYIQNLPSMVVPHVLDPQEGERILDMCASPGGKTTHVAALLKGSGQVIALDRTEAKVGIIRQRASELGLSNIECFKADATLLVAHNDAAAAEWTSQAKDAEHKKKEGGKRGQRTGGGESAGGQAEGKEPFRLQEESFDRIVLDPPCTALGLRPRLSVDVTAGEMERTHGYQRRMLHVACALLKPGGRLVYSTCTMNPLENESNVAYAIRSLPLRLVAAEPRLGPPGRRGCGLTEEERQMVQRFEPDGELDTNGFFIAAFQKIV
;
A
#
# COMPACT_ATOMS: atom_id res chain seq x y z
N MET A 1 4.06 29.28 11.52
CA MET A 1 3.48 28.57 12.67
C MET A 1 3.11 27.16 12.23
N LEU A 2 4.11 26.26 12.13
CA LEU A 2 3.95 24.87 11.65
C LEU A 2 4.81 23.88 12.46
N ASP A 3 5.14 24.20 13.74
CA ASP A 3 6.28 23.56 14.40
C ASP A 3 5.97 22.72 15.65
N ASP A 4 4.73 22.27 15.83
CA ASP A 4 4.38 21.30 16.90
C ASP A 4 3.98 19.92 16.35
N ARG A 5 4.61 19.48 15.26
CA ARG A 5 4.34 18.15 14.69
C ARG A 5 5.30 17.13 15.29
N PRO A 6 4.81 15.91 15.60
CA PRO A 6 5.75 14.82 15.89
C PRO A 6 6.74 14.73 14.74
N SER A 7 8.02 14.64 15.06
CA SER A 7 9.15 14.56 14.12
C SER A 7 9.16 13.28 13.28
N TRP A 8 8.01 12.85 12.82
CA TRP A 8 7.84 11.65 12.02
C TRP A 8 8.25 11.94 10.59
N GLN A 9 9.31 11.29 10.19
CA GLN A 9 9.80 11.31 8.83
C GLN A 9 9.90 9.88 8.33
N THR A 10 9.50 9.66 7.10
CA THR A 10 9.84 8.42 6.40
C THR A 10 11.34 8.40 6.16
N HIS A 11 12.01 7.39 6.66
CA HIS A 11 13.42 7.20 6.35
C HIS A 11 13.58 6.62 4.95
N LEU A 12 14.16 7.41 4.03
CA LEU A 12 14.62 6.92 2.73
C LEU A 12 16.05 6.41 2.90
N PRO A 13 16.35 5.15 2.55
CA PRO A 13 17.73 4.67 2.53
C PRO A 13 18.62 5.52 1.60
N ARG A 14 19.88 5.74 1.95
CA ARG A 14 20.81 6.56 1.16
C ARG A 14 20.87 6.14 -0.32
N GLN A 15 20.85 4.83 -0.59
CA GLN A 15 20.80 4.26 -1.93
C GLN A 15 19.53 4.62 -2.74
N VAL A 16 18.46 5.12 -2.09
CA VAL A 16 17.24 5.63 -2.73
C VAL A 16 17.30 7.15 -2.84
N GLN A 17 17.89 7.84 -1.85
CA GLN A 17 18.04 9.30 -1.87
C GLN A 17 18.97 9.74 -3.00
N GLU A 18 20.17 9.13 -3.15
CA GLU A 18 21.17 9.55 -4.14
C GLU A 18 20.64 9.64 -5.57
N PRO A 19 19.90 8.65 -6.11
CA PRO A 19 19.27 8.79 -7.42
C PRO A 19 18.19 9.87 -7.48
N LEU A 20 17.44 10.10 -6.40
CA LEU A 20 16.39 11.11 -6.36
C LEU A 20 16.95 12.54 -6.28
N LEU A 21 18.12 12.75 -5.66
CA LEU A 21 18.81 14.05 -5.57
C LEU A 21 19.25 14.60 -6.94
N GLN A 22 19.23 13.78 -8.00
CA GLN A 22 19.41 14.28 -9.37
C GLN A 22 18.22 15.11 -9.86
N PHE A 23 17.04 14.96 -9.23
CA PHE A 23 15.79 15.56 -9.65
C PHE A 23 15.15 16.45 -8.57
N TYR A 24 15.47 16.23 -7.30
CA TYR A 24 14.95 16.93 -6.13
C TYR A 24 16.07 17.61 -5.36
N SER A 25 15.82 18.75 -4.76
CA SER A 25 16.71 19.28 -3.74
C SER A 25 16.60 18.49 -2.43
N GLU A 26 17.58 18.63 -1.55
CA GLU A 26 17.53 18.01 -0.22
C GLU A 26 16.32 18.50 0.58
N GLU A 27 15.98 19.78 0.48
CA GLU A 27 14.85 20.40 1.17
C GLU A 27 13.50 19.83 0.65
N GLU A 28 13.34 19.70 -0.68
CA GLU A 28 12.16 19.06 -1.27
C GLU A 28 12.01 17.62 -0.78
N LEU A 29 13.08 16.82 -0.79
CA LEU A 29 13.03 15.44 -0.29
C LEU A 29 12.70 15.37 1.19
N GLN A 30 13.19 16.30 1.99
CA GLN A 30 12.85 16.41 3.40
C GLN A 30 11.35 16.65 3.59
N HIS A 31 10.76 17.59 2.88
CA HIS A 31 9.32 17.88 2.93
C HIS A 31 8.50 16.67 2.48
N ILE A 32 8.90 16.02 1.40
CA ILE A 32 8.27 14.78 0.92
C ILE A 32 8.33 13.69 1.99
N CYS A 33 9.49 13.47 2.64
CA CYS A 33 9.62 12.48 3.70
C CYS A 33 8.70 12.75 4.90
N CYS A 34 8.54 14.02 5.28
CA CYS A 34 7.58 14.42 6.31
C CYS A 34 6.12 14.15 5.88
N ALA A 35 5.79 14.42 4.62
CA ALA A 35 4.46 14.15 4.08
C ALA A 35 4.18 12.64 3.95
N LEU A 36 5.15 11.85 3.52
CA LEU A 36 5.01 10.40 3.38
C LEU A 36 4.71 9.70 4.71
N ALA A 37 5.20 10.20 5.84
CA ALA A 37 5.00 9.57 7.15
C ALA A 37 3.56 9.68 7.68
N ARG A 38 2.71 10.51 7.10
CA ARG A 38 1.33 10.78 7.54
C ARG A 38 0.32 10.47 6.43
N PRO A 39 -0.93 10.10 6.78
CA PRO A 39 -1.97 9.94 5.76
C PRO A 39 -2.31 11.29 5.13
N PRO A 40 -2.87 11.31 3.91
CA PRO A 40 -3.55 12.49 3.38
C PRO A 40 -4.63 12.95 4.37
N LEU A 41 -4.76 14.25 4.56
CA LEU A 41 -5.78 14.83 5.46
C LEU A 41 -7.19 14.59 4.91
N THR A 42 -7.35 14.78 3.59
CA THR A 42 -8.63 14.54 2.93
C THR A 42 -8.75 13.07 2.53
N THR A 43 -9.78 12.41 3.01
CA THR A 43 -10.14 11.07 2.56
C THR A 43 -11.04 11.16 1.35
N SER A 44 -10.76 10.38 0.31
CA SER A 44 -11.57 10.31 -0.90
C SER A 44 -12.20 8.94 -1.08
N VAL A 45 -13.46 8.93 -1.51
CA VAL A 45 -14.21 7.71 -1.84
C VAL A 45 -14.84 7.86 -3.21
N ARG A 46 -14.84 6.77 -3.97
CA ARG A 46 -15.53 6.68 -5.25
C ARG A 46 -16.96 6.21 -5.05
N VAL A 47 -17.88 6.89 -5.68
CA VAL A 47 -19.30 6.48 -5.78
C VAL A 47 -19.42 5.29 -6.73
N ASN A 48 -20.12 4.25 -6.33
CA ASN A 48 -20.57 3.23 -7.27
C ASN A 48 -21.85 3.74 -7.97
N THR A 49 -21.68 4.41 -9.09
CA THR A 49 -22.76 5.05 -9.86
C THR A 49 -23.78 4.06 -10.45
N MET A 50 -23.47 2.76 -10.42
CA MET A 50 -24.40 1.69 -10.78
C MET A 50 -25.41 1.39 -9.66
N GLN A 51 -25.14 1.79 -8.42
CA GLN A 51 -25.94 1.45 -7.24
C GLN A 51 -26.52 2.67 -6.52
N THR A 52 -25.90 3.85 -6.65
CA THR A 52 -26.33 5.05 -5.93
C THR A 52 -25.92 6.32 -6.65
N SER A 53 -26.58 7.44 -6.35
CA SER A 53 -26.12 8.77 -6.75
C SER A 53 -25.06 9.30 -5.76
N ARG A 54 -24.31 10.31 -6.19
CA ARG A 54 -23.32 10.98 -5.34
C ARG A 54 -23.99 11.69 -4.15
N GLU A 55 -25.11 12.33 -4.39
CA GLU A 55 -25.91 13.05 -3.39
C GLU A 55 -26.45 12.09 -2.33
N GLN A 56 -26.97 10.94 -2.77
CA GLN A 56 -27.44 9.89 -1.86
C GLN A 56 -26.29 9.31 -1.04
N LEU A 57 -25.12 9.08 -1.66
CA LEU A 57 -23.94 8.60 -0.92
C LEU A 57 -23.48 9.62 0.12
N ILE A 58 -23.46 10.91 -0.19
CA ILE A 58 -23.10 11.96 0.78
C ILE A 58 -24.03 11.93 1.99
N HIS A 59 -25.34 11.83 1.72
CA HIS A 59 -26.35 11.73 2.79
C HIS A 59 -26.11 10.51 3.70
N ASP A 60 -26.02 9.31 3.08
CA ASP A 60 -25.89 8.06 3.81
C ASP A 60 -24.55 7.98 4.58
N LEU A 61 -23.45 8.40 3.95
CA LEU A 61 -22.12 8.40 4.56
C LEU A 61 -22.06 9.39 5.74
N THR A 62 -22.74 10.54 5.63
CA THR A 62 -22.85 11.50 6.73
C THR A 62 -23.57 10.88 7.93
N ALA A 63 -24.68 10.17 7.68
CA ALA A 63 -25.45 9.51 8.74
C ALA A 63 -24.63 8.41 9.42
N GLU A 64 -23.98 7.53 8.65
CA GLU A 64 -23.13 6.45 9.17
C GLU A 64 -21.96 6.98 10.01
N LEU A 65 -21.26 8.02 9.54
CA LEU A 65 -20.14 8.61 10.27
C LEU A 65 -20.57 9.29 11.58
N ARG A 66 -21.75 9.90 11.62
CA ARG A 66 -22.33 10.46 12.85
C ARG A 66 -22.70 9.37 13.86
N ALA A 67 -23.21 8.24 13.41
CA ALA A 67 -23.59 7.12 14.25
C ALA A 67 -22.39 6.44 14.97
N LEU A 68 -21.16 6.65 14.49
CA LEU A 68 -19.95 6.09 15.12
C LEU A 68 -19.60 6.75 16.46
N VAL A 69 -20.07 7.96 16.72
CA VAL A 69 -19.85 8.65 17.98
C VAL A 69 -21.13 8.57 18.80
N PRO A 70 -21.15 7.79 19.92
CA PRO A 70 -22.31 7.75 20.79
C PRO A 70 -22.62 9.16 21.28
N GLY A 71 -23.83 9.63 21.02
CA GLY A 71 -24.32 10.89 21.62
C GLY A 71 -24.18 10.81 23.13
N THR A 72 -23.68 11.85 23.79
CA THR A 72 -23.91 12.07 25.19
C THR A 72 -25.44 12.12 25.38
N GLU A 73 -26.01 11.21 26.18
CA GLU A 73 -27.46 11.17 26.44
C GLU A 73 -27.94 12.60 26.77
N GLY A 74 -28.76 13.18 25.88
CA GLY A 74 -29.41 14.47 26.09
C GLY A 74 -28.86 15.69 25.38
N ALA A 75 -27.77 15.61 24.60
CA ALA A 75 -27.31 16.70 23.73
C ALA A 75 -27.34 16.25 22.28
N GLU A 76 -28.17 16.86 21.40
CA GLU A 76 -28.02 16.73 19.97
C GLU A 76 -26.63 17.26 19.57
N PRO A 77 -25.80 16.46 18.88
CA PRO A 77 -24.54 16.98 18.38
C PRO A 77 -24.84 18.11 17.41
N ALA A 78 -24.25 19.28 17.66
CA ALA A 78 -24.47 20.50 16.87
C ALA A 78 -23.82 20.45 15.48
N TRP A 79 -23.97 19.32 14.76
CA TRP A 79 -23.49 19.19 13.40
C TRP A 79 -24.53 19.65 12.41
N THR A 80 -24.18 20.62 11.59
CA THR A 80 -25.04 21.16 10.54
C THR A 80 -24.73 20.52 9.19
N GLY A 81 -25.72 20.45 8.31
CA GLY A 81 -25.52 19.98 6.94
C GLY A 81 -24.83 18.61 6.84
N THR A 82 -23.63 18.54 6.24
CA THR A 82 -22.85 17.32 6.02
C THR A 82 -21.63 17.20 6.96
N GLU A 83 -21.60 17.94 8.05
CA GLU A 83 -20.55 17.85 9.07
C GLU A 83 -20.64 16.53 9.85
N THR A 84 -19.48 15.98 10.19
CA THR A 84 -19.31 14.73 10.95
C THR A 84 -18.14 14.86 11.93
N PRO A 85 -17.94 13.92 12.86
CA PRO A 85 -16.76 13.89 13.73
C PRO A 85 -15.43 13.85 12.99
N TYR A 86 -15.45 13.36 11.76
CA TYR A 86 -14.25 13.19 10.90
C TYR A 86 -14.09 14.33 9.89
N GLY A 87 -15.02 15.26 9.83
CA GLY A 87 -15.00 16.38 8.90
C GLY A 87 -16.27 16.49 8.07
N THR A 88 -16.23 17.37 7.08
CA THR A 88 -17.36 17.62 6.16
C THR A 88 -17.34 16.64 5.00
N VAL A 89 -18.48 16.00 4.73
CA VAL A 89 -18.66 15.11 3.57
C VAL A 89 -19.18 15.93 2.40
N GLU A 90 -18.43 16.00 1.30
CA GLU A 90 -18.75 16.88 0.18
C GLU A 90 -18.43 16.25 -1.19
N ALA A 91 -19.06 16.78 -2.23
CA ALA A 91 -18.77 16.41 -3.61
C ALA A 91 -17.43 16.99 -4.06
N HIS A 92 -16.63 16.19 -4.79
CA HIS A 92 -15.46 16.75 -5.47
C HIS A 92 -15.90 17.67 -6.63
N PRO A 93 -15.32 18.89 -6.77
CA PRO A 93 -15.82 19.87 -7.75
C PRO A 93 -15.62 19.45 -9.22
N LEU A 94 -14.59 18.65 -9.53
CA LEU A 94 -14.22 18.28 -10.90
C LEU A 94 -14.46 16.80 -11.22
N ILE A 95 -14.48 15.91 -10.24
CA ILE A 95 -14.64 14.45 -10.43
C ILE A 95 -16.05 14.08 -9.98
N ALA A 96 -16.91 13.75 -10.96
CA ALA A 96 -18.35 13.60 -10.74
C ALA A 96 -18.73 12.46 -9.79
N ASP A 97 -17.95 11.40 -9.75
CA ASP A 97 -18.16 10.20 -8.93
C ASP A 97 -17.21 10.13 -7.71
N CYS A 98 -16.72 11.29 -7.27
CA CYS A 98 -15.87 11.42 -6.10
C CYS A 98 -16.56 12.19 -4.98
N VAL A 99 -16.52 11.62 -3.76
CA VAL A 99 -16.90 12.26 -2.51
C VAL A 99 -15.65 12.41 -1.65
N LEU A 100 -15.53 13.57 -1.01
CA LEU A 100 -14.43 13.93 -0.11
C LEU A 100 -14.94 14.01 1.33
N ILE A 101 -14.09 13.57 2.27
CA ILE A 101 -14.27 13.83 3.69
C ILE A 101 -13.11 14.74 4.10
N ARG A 102 -13.40 16.03 4.32
CA ARG A 102 -12.41 17.05 4.69
C ARG A 102 -12.43 17.29 6.19
N PRO A 103 -11.34 17.05 6.91
CA PRO A 103 -11.30 17.30 8.34
C PRO A 103 -11.47 18.79 8.63
N GLN A 104 -12.24 19.10 9.67
CA GLN A 104 -12.42 20.49 10.15
C GLN A 104 -11.13 21.03 10.77
N ASN A 105 -10.40 20.19 11.50
CA ASN A 105 -9.11 20.50 12.11
C ASN A 105 -7.97 19.71 11.46
N LYS A 106 -6.94 20.40 11.00
CA LYS A 106 -5.71 19.80 10.49
C LYS A 106 -4.74 19.39 11.61
N ALA A 107 -5.17 19.48 12.87
CA ALA A 107 -4.33 19.20 14.02
C ALA A 107 -4.02 17.71 14.14
N VAL A 108 -2.78 17.41 14.48
CA VAL A 108 -2.37 16.09 14.96
C VAL A 108 -2.88 15.97 16.40
N ASN A 109 -3.65 14.93 16.71
CA ASN A 109 -4.16 14.72 18.06
C ASN A 109 -3.01 14.38 19.01
N THR A 110 -2.94 15.05 20.13
CA THR A 110 -2.04 14.66 21.22
C THR A 110 -2.65 13.48 21.96
N VAL A 111 -2.11 12.29 21.75
CA VAL A 111 -2.56 11.07 22.42
C VAL A 111 -1.72 10.85 23.67
N MET A 112 -2.35 10.92 24.83
CA MET A 112 -1.68 10.60 26.11
C MET A 112 -1.59 9.08 26.28
N PRO A 113 -0.37 8.50 26.44
CA PRO A 113 -0.21 7.08 26.66
C PRO A 113 -0.92 6.60 27.92
N CYS A 114 -1.60 5.45 27.86
CA CYS A 114 -2.06 4.71 29.03
C CYS A 114 -1.01 3.64 29.42
N GLY A 115 -1.09 3.08 30.62
CA GLY A 115 -0.04 2.22 31.19
C GLY A 115 0.19 0.88 30.48
N ARG A 116 -0.79 0.38 29.70
CA ARG A 116 -0.65 -0.84 28.90
C ARG A 116 -0.35 -0.49 27.44
N GLU A 117 0.33 -1.39 26.75
CA GLU A 117 0.77 -1.15 25.37
C GLU A 117 0.49 -2.34 24.45
N LEU A 118 0.21 -2.03 23.20
CA LEU A 118 0.08 -2.96 22.10
C LEU A 118 1.03 -2.52 20.98
N LEU A 119 1.98 -3.39 20.63
CA LEU A 119 2.90 -3.14 19.53
C LEU A 119 2.38 -3.79 18.26
N VAL A 120 2.36 -3.04 17.17
CA VAL A 120 1.90 -3.50 15.86
C VAL A 120 3.01 -3.42 14.80
N SER A 121 2.87 -4.22 13.74
CA SER A 121 3.78 -4.18 12.59
C SER A 121 3.62 -2.86 11.81
N ARG A 122 4.65 -2.46 11.07
CA ARG A 122 4.61 -1.25 10.21
C ARG A 122 3.39 -1.21 9.28
N ARG A 123 3.07 -2.32 8.61
CA ARG A 123 1.91 -2.40 7.72
C ARG A 123 0.58 -2.18 8.45
N CYS A 124 0.47 -2.75 9.64
CA CYS A 124 -0.69 -2.52 10.49
C CYS A 124 -0.74 -1.06 10.95
N ALA A 125 0.38 -0.48 11.37
CA ALA A 125 0.48 0.92 11.75
C ALA A 125 0.04 1.86 10.62
N GLU A 126 0.54 1.65 9.41
CA GLU A 126 0.13 2.41 8.23
C GLU A 126 -1.39 2.29 7.93
N ALA A 127 -2.00 1.13 8.20
CA ALA A 127 -3.44 0.95 8.09
C ALA A 127 -4.21 1.67 9.21
N VAL A 128 -3.72 1.61 10.44
CA VAL A 128 -4.30 2.34 11.60
C VAL A 128 -4.27 3.84 11.37
N LEU A 129 -3.17 4.37 10.85
CA LEU A 129 -3.06 5.79 10.51
C LEU A 129 -4.07 6.24 9.43
N ARG A 130 -4.59 5.30 8.62
CA ARG A 130 -5.68 5.51 7.65
C ARG A 130 -7.08 5.23 8.21
N GLY A 131 -7.23 5.07 9.53
CA GLY A 131 -8.51 4.85 10.19
C GLY A 131 -8.92 3.39 10.39
N ALA A 132 -8.05 2.41 10.10
CA ALA A 132 -8.36 1.02 10.38
C ALA A 132 -8.22 0.68 11.88
N HIS A 133 -8.96 -0.34 12.32
CA HIS A 133 -8.69 -1.01 13.58
C HIS A 133 -7.45 -1.91 13.49
N VAL A 134 -6.91 -2.34 14.64
CA VAL A 134 -5.81 -3.32 14.65
C VAL A 134 -6.37 -4.72 14.45
N TYR A 135 -5.98 -5.38 13.38
CA TYR A 135 -6.29 -6.79 13.12
C TYR A 135 -5.23 -7.71 13.72
N ILE A 136 -5.65 -8.88 14.17
CA ILE A 136 -4.79 -9.87 14.84
C ILE A 136 -3.50 -10.18 14.05
N PRO A 137 -3.50 -10.37 12.72
CA PRO A 137 -2.26 -10.60 11.97
C PRO A 137 -1.24 -9.46 12.06
N GLY A 138 -1.69 -8.24 12.37
CA GLY A 138 -0.84 -7.06 12.53
C GLY A 138 -0.25 -6.87 13.91
N MET A 139 -0.68 -7.64 14.91
CA MET A 139 -0.17 -7.56 16.28
C MET A 139 1.19 -8.22 16.40
N VAL A 140 2.14 -7.52 17.00
CA VAL A 140 3.53 -7.99 17.20
C VAL A 140 3.79 -8.35 18.66
N GLY A 141 3.36 -7.50 19.59
CA GLY A 141 3.55 -7.73 21.02
C GLY A 141 2.56 -6.93 21.85
N CYS A 142 2.41 -7.26 23.12
CA CYS A 142 1.62 -6.47 24.05
C CYS A 142 2.18 -6.60 25.48
N SER A 143 1.70 -5.73 26.38
CA SER A 143 2.02 -5.83 27.80
C SER A 143 1.62 -7.20 28.35
N PRO A 144 2.31 -7.72 29.38
CA PRO A 144 1.89 -8.92 30.10
C PRO A 144 0.45 -8.78 30.58
N HIS A 145 -0.27 -9.90 30.59
CA HIS A 145 -1.65 -9.98 31.11
C HIS A 145 -2.66 -9.04 30.44
N CYS A 146 -2.42 -8.61 29.16
CA CYS A 146 -3.46 -7.95 28.39
C CYS A 146 -4.64 -8.88 28.15
N ALA A 147 -5.84 -8.38 28.46
CA ALA A 147 -7.11 -9.09 28.30
C ALA A 147 -8.09 -8.29 27.45
N ALA A 148 -9.12 -8.96 26.96
CA ALA A 148 -10.24 -8.28 26.29
C ALA A 148 -10.86 -7.23 27.24
N GLY A 149 -11.15 -6.05 26.72
CA GLY A 149 -11.63 -4.89 27.48
C GLY A 149 -10.54 -3.96 28.00
N ASP A 150 -9.27 -4.35 27.99
CA ASP A 150 -8.18 -3.49 28.44
C ASP A 150 -7.94 -2.33 27.48
N GLN A 151 -7.76 -1.13 28.04
CA GLN A 151 -7.26 0.03 27.29
C GLN A 151 -5.75 -0.11 27.07
N VAL A 152 -5.32 0.13 25.85
CA VAL A 152 -3.90 0.04 25.44
C VAL A 152 -3.49 1.26 24.63
N THR A 153 -2.23 1.67 24.82
CA THR A 153 -1.55 2.56 23.87
C THR A 153 -1.03 1.73 22.70
N VAL A 154 -1.43 2.08 21.49
CA VAL A 154 -1.00 1.37 20.29
C VAL A 154 0.28 2.01 19.75
N LEU A 155 1.33 1.20 19.66
CA LEU A 155 2.68 1.59 19.29
C LEU A 155 3.12 0.85 18.01
N CYS A 156 4.04 1.46 17.26
CA CYS A 156 4.74 0.80 16.15
C CYS A 156 6.25 0.94 16.34
N ASP A 157 6.98 -0.16 16.10
CA ASP A 157 8.43 -0.12 15.88
C ASP A 157 8.71 -0.03 14.39
N VAL A 158 9.14 1.13 13.91
CA VAL A 158 9.42 1.36 12.47
C VAL A 158 10.63 0.57 11.96
N HIS A 159 11.43 0.00 12.86
CA HIS A 159 12.60 -0.81 12.53
C HIS A 159 12.34 -2.33 12.57
N ASP A 160 11.11 -2.76 12.89
CA ASP A 160 10.72 -4.18 13.01
C ASP A 160 11.66 -5.02 13.89
N ARG A 161 12.08 -4.48 15.05
CA ARG A 161 13.03 -5.14 15.97
C ARG A 161 12.39 -6.23 16.83
N PHE A 162 11.07 -6.19 17.00
CA PHE A 162 10.32 -7.12 17.84
C PHE A 162 9.77 -8.30 17.05
N LEU A 163 9.73 -9.46 17.70
CA LEU A 163 9.12 -10.67 17.14
C LEU A 163 7.66 -10.80 17.58
N ARG A 164 6.85 -11.47 16.76
CA ARG A 164 5.44 -11.73 17.08
C ARG A 164 5.33 -12.57 18.38
N GLY A 165 4.46 -12.13 19.30
CA GLY A 165 4.27 -12.74 20.61
C GLY A 165 5.15 -12.14 21.71
N SER A 166 5.94 -11.11 21.42
CA SER A 166 6.77 -10.43 22.41
C SER A 166 5.94 -9.83 23.55
N SER A 167 6.44 -9.92 24.78
CA SER A 167 5.95 -9.10 25.90
C SER A 167 6.67 -7.77 25.88
N THR A 168 5.93 -6.67 25.94
CA THR A 168 6.46 -5.31 25.79
C THR A 168 6.27 -4.49 27.07
N HIS A 169 7.26 -3.65 27.37
CA HIS A 169 7.28 -2.71 28.51
C HIS A 169 7.92 -1.38 28.09
N ILE A 170 7.63 -0.91 26.89
CA ILE A 170 8.30 0.25 26.28
C ILE A 170 8.01 1.52 27.07
N LEU A 171 6.75 1.71 27.46
CA LEU A 171 6.30 2.91 28.18
C LEU A 171 6.73 2.94 29.66
N SER A 172 7.02 1.78 30.26
CA SER A 172 7.37 1.67 31.68
C SER A 172 8.88 1.78 31.98
N THR A 173 9.72 1.65 30.95
CA THR A 173 11.19 1.65 31.11
C THR A 173 11.77 3.00 30.68
N ARG A 174 12.27 3.78 31.66
CA ARG A 174 12.94 5.08 31.43
C ARG A 174 14.22 5.00 30.59
N LYS A 175 14.80 3.81 30.40
CA LYS A 175 15.94 3.53 29.49
C LYS A 175 15.82 2.10 28.98
N LEU A 176 15.57 1.92 27.71
CA LEU A 176 15.83 0.64 27.06
C LEU A 176 17.35 0.44 26.99
N ASP A 177 17.86 -0.49 27.80
CA ASP A 177 19.26 -0.92 27.69
C ASP A 177 19.41 -1.67 26.36
N PRO A 178 20.21 -1.15 25.39
CA PRO A 178 20.44 -1.82 24.11
C PRO A 178 20.98 -3.25 24.25
N LYS A 179 21.61 -3.56 25.41
CA LYS A 179 22.09 -4.91 25.72
C LYS A 179 20.96 -5.86 26.11
N ARG A 180 19.86 -5.38 26.70
CA ARG A 180 18.66 -6.18 27.00
C ARG A 180 17.84 -6.48 25.74
N MET A 181 17.80 -5.57 24.76
CA MET A 181 17.20 -5.84 23.45
C MET A 181 17.97 -6.90 22.66
N LYS A 182 19.30 -6.97 22.78
CA LYS A 182 20.14 -8.04 22.17
C LYS A 182 20.01 -9.39 22.88
N GLY A 183 19.46 -9.44 24.08
CA GLY A 183 19.27 -10.66 24.87
C GLY A 183 18.02 -11.44 24.55
N CYS A 184 17.03 -10.85 23.87
CA CYS A 184 15.83 -11.52 23.45
C CYS A 184 16.09 -12.31 22.15
N ALA A 185 16.43 -13.59 22.29
CA ALA A 185 16.30 -14.67 21.30
C ALA A 185 17.10 -14.65 19.98
N MET A 186 17.58 -13.53 19.45
CA MET A 186 18.21 -13.51 18.13
C MET A 186 19.60 -14.18 18.06
N LYS A 187 20.38 -14.20 19.15
CA LYS A 187 21.75 -14.75 19.14
C LYS A 187 21.88 -16.24 19.45
N LYS A 188 20.84 -16.89 19.96
CA LYS A 188 20.90 -18.33 20.35
C LYS A 188 20.40 -19.32 19.32
N MET A 189 19.81 -18.90 18.19
CA MET A 189 19.08 -19.82 17.29
C MET A 189 19.58 -19.87 15.84
N GLY A 190 20.70 -19.26 15.46
CA GLY A 190 21.19 -19.38 14.08
C GLY A 190 20.23 -18.82 13.02
N LEU A 191 19.31 -17.94 13.41
CA LEU A 191 18.26 -17.35 12.55
C LEU A 191 18.75 -16.31 11.56
N ASP A 192 20.05 -15.98 11.54
CA ASP A 192 20.67 -15.15 10.51
C ASP A 192 20.47 -15.71 9.08
N ALA A 193 20.28 -17.04 8.96
CA ALA A 193 20.00 -17.70 7.69
C ALA A 193 18.55 -17.51 7.21
N LEU A 194 17.58 -17.31 8.10
CA LEU A 194 16.17 -17.11 7.75
C LEU A 194 15.87 -15.67 7.37
N SER A 195 16.57 -14.69 7.96
CA SER A 195 16.41 -13.27 7.60
C SER A 195 16.89 -12.97 6.16
N VAL A 196 17.91 -13.69 5.68
CA VAL A 196 18.45 -13.55 4.32
C VAL A 196 17.55 -14.23 3.27
N ARG A 197 16.86 -15.33 3.62
CA ARG A 197 15.93 -16.02 2.70
C ARG A 197 14.62 -15.29 2.50
N ASN A 198 14.10 -14.58 3.48
CA ASN A 198 12.87 -13.78 3.38
C ASN A 198 13.03 -12.48 2.56
N LYS A 199 14.26 -12.01 2.27
CA LYS A 199 14.49 -10.82 1.46
C LYS A 199 14.27 -11.01 -0.05
N ARG A 200 14.18 -12.24 -0.56
CA ARG A 200 14.17 -12.49 -2.02
C ARG A 200 12.80 -12.67 -2.68
N ASN A 201 11.69 -12.83 -1.93
CA ASN A 201 10.38 -13.15 -2.54
C ASN A 201 9.18 -12.49 -1.84
N ARG A 202 9.29 -11.23 -1.39
CA ARG A 202 8.21 -10.57 -0.61
C ARG A 202 6.98 -10.13 -1.39
N HIS A 203 6.98 -10.17 -2.71
CA HIS A 203 5.80 -9.80 -3.49
C HIS A 203 4.96 -10.96 -4.04
N ASP A 204 5.50 -12.17 -4.16
CA ASP A 204 4.83 -13.26 -4.89
C ASP A 204 4.43 -14.51 -4.07
N ARG A 205 4.73 -14.60 -2.76
CA ARG A 205 4.52 -15.85 -1.98
C ARG A 205 3.72 -15.70 -0.69
N LEU A 206 2.71 -14.87 -0.65
CA LEU A 206 1.88 -14.78 0.56
C LEU A 206 0.71 -15.79 0.58
N HIS A 207 0.50 -16.57 -0.46
CA HIS A 207 -0.63 -17.52 -0.52
C HIS A 207 -0.28 -18.98 -0.91
N GLU A 208 0.91 -19.28 -1.42
CA GLU A 208 1.22 -20.67 -1.86
C GLU A 208 1.97 -21.53 -0.84
N THR A 209 2.40 -20.99 0.30
CA THR A 209 3.18 -21.75 1.31
C THR A 209 2.53 -21.80 2.69
N LEU A 210 1.22 -21.58 2.80
CA LEU A 210 0.53 -21.61 4.10
C LEU A 210 0.34 -23.06 4.63
N ASP A 211 0.30 -24.06 3.77
CA ASP A 211 -0.04 -25.43 4.19
C ASP A 211 1.18 -26.32 4.54
N GLU A 212 2.35 -26.09 3.96
CA GLU A 212 3.53 -26.94 4.21
C GLU A 212 4.43 -26.51 5.38
N ASP A 213 4.37 -25.22 5.78
CA ASP A 213 5.21 -24.70 6.89
C ASP A 213 4.50 -24.64 8.26
N LEU A 214 3.19 -24.91 8.32
CA LEU A 214 2.42 -24.85 9.56
C LEU A 214 2.90 -25.88 10.60
N SER A 215 3.31 -27.07 10.18
CA SER A 215 3.81 -28.10 11.10
C SER A 215 5.15 -27.74 11.74
N LYS A 216 6.02 -27.04 11.01
CA LYS A 216 7.31 -26.57 11.52
C LYS A 216 7.14 -25.33 12.42
N VAL A 217 6.17 -24.46 12.09
CA VAL A 217 5.82 -23.30 12.90
C VAL A 217 5.19 -23.72 14.22
N ASP A 218 4.38 -24.78 14.24
CA ASP A 218 3.77 -25.30 15.47
C ASP A 218 4.76 -26.00 16.40
N ALA A 219 5.76 -26.68 15.87
CA ALA A 219 6.86 -27.23 16.66
C ALA A 219 7.71 -26.14 17.33
N VAL A 220 8.00 -25.04 16.61
CA VAL A 220 8.67 -23.86 17.16
C VAL A 220 7.77 -23.14 18.17
N ARG A 221 6.46 -23.02 17.90
CA ARG A 221 5.46 -22.44 18.84
C ARG A 221 5.36 -23.22 20.15
N ALA A 222 5.44 -24.55 20.12
CA ALA A 222 5.40 -25.38 21.32
C ALA A 222 6.63 -25.16 22.23
N GLN A 223 7.79 -24.94 21.64
CA GLN A 223 9.03 -24.66 22.36
C GLN A 223 9.00 -23.27 23.03
N PHE A 224 8.41 -22.26 22.36
CA PHE A 224 8.26 -20.91 22.92
C PHE A 224 7.19 -20.80 24.01
N ARG A 225 6.17 -21.67 24.04
CA ARG A 225 5.18 -21.69 25.14
C ARG A 225 5.82 -21.92 26.51
N GLY A 226 6.77 -22.84 26.59
CA GLY A 226 7.43 -23.16 27.87
C GLY A 226 8.37 -22.08 28.39
N GLU A 227 8.96 -21.27 27.51
CA GLU A 227 9.88 -20.19 27.91
C GLU A 227 9.16 -18.89 28.29
N ASN A 228 8.05 -18.55 27.61
CA ASN A 228 7.23 -17.39 27.96
C ASN A 228 6.50 -17.56 29.30
N GLU A 229 6.02 -18.75 29.62
CA GLU A 229 5.44 -19.05 30.94
C GLU A 229 6.47 -18.91 32.07
N ARG A 230 7.75 -19.29 31.83
CA ARG A 230 8.83 -19.12 32.81
C ARG A 230 9.27 -17.67 33.00
N LEU A 231 9.11 -16.81 32.01
CA LEU A 231 9.41 -15.38 32.09
C LEU A 231 8.31 -14.61 32.83
N ASP A 232 7.05 -14.96 32.62
CA ASP A 232 5.92 -14.34 33.32
C ASP A 232 5.96 -14.59 34.85
N HIS A 233 6.50 -15.74 35.31
CA HIS A 233 6.65 -16.04 36.73
C HIS A 233 7.82 -15.31 37.43
N ARG A 234 8.76 -14.72 36.68
CA ARG A 234 9.89 -13.97 37.27
C ARG A 234 9.60 -12.52 37.58
N PHE A 235 8.53 -11.97 37.05
CA PHE A 235 8.10 -10.59 37.29
C PHE A 235 6.81 -10.60 38.10
N GLY A 236 6.93 -10.95 39.39
CA GLY A 236 5.83 -10.90 40.34
C GLY A 236 5.25 -9.47 40.40
N ASP A 237 3.96 -9.45 40.64
CA ASP A 237 3.02 -8.35 40.93
C ASP A 237 3.64 -6.96 41.17
N LEU A 238 4.17 -6.33 40.13
CA LEU A 238 4.48 -4.90 40.13
C LEU A 238 3.19 -4.16 39.79
N ARG A 239 2.45 -3.77 40.84
CA ARG A 239 1.33 -2.83 40.68
C ARG A 239 1.84 -1.60 39.96
N HIS A 240 1.34 -1.36 38.76
CA HIS A 240 1.66 -0.18 37.96
C HIS A 240 1.28 1.10 38.73
N PRO A 241 2.18 2.09 38.83
CA PRO A 241 1.77 3.42 39.28
C PRO A 241 0.72 3.94 38.29
N SER A 242 -0.44 4.37 38.79
CA SER A 242 -1.47 5.04 38.02
C SER A 242 -0.85 6.28 37.37
N TYR A 243 -0.86 6.35 36.04
CA TYR A 243 -0.38 7.49 35.23
C TYR A 243 -1.35 8.68 35.27
N GLY A 244 -2.22 8.73 36.26
CA GLY A 244 -3.40 9.58 36.33
C GLY A 244 -3.20 11.07 36.62
N ASP A 245 -2.03 11.60 36.92
CA ASP A 245 -1.90 13.02 37.32
C ASP A 245 -0.51 13.62 37.02
N LYS A 246 0.08 13.37 35.87
CA LYS A 246 1.36 13.99 35.48
C LYS A 246 1.20 14.99 34.36
N ASP A 247 1.84 16.15 34.57
CA ASP A 247 1.96 17.27 33.66
C ASP A 247 2.38 16.81 32.24
N PRO A 248 1.76 17.31 31.15
CA PRO A 248 2.08 16.95 29.77
C PRO A 248 3.54 17.14 29.38
N GLU A 249 4.25 18.04 30.04
CA GLU A 249 5.69 18.28 29.82
C GLU A 249 6.62 17.15 30.33
N GLN A 250 6.08 16.15 31.04
CA GLN A 250 6.84 15.02 31.61
C GLN A 250 6.60 13.68 30.89
N ALA A 251 6.05 13.69 29.67
CA ALA A 251 5.92 12.46 28.88
C ALA A 251 7.32 11.82 28.66
N PRO A 252 7.47 10.50 28.94
CA PRO A 252 8.76 9.84 28.76
C PRO A 252 9.14 9.90 27.26
N SER A 253 10.38 10.29 26.96
CA SER A 253 10.90 10.20 25.59
C SER A 253 10.85 8.76 25.13
N LEU A 254 10.15 8.52 24.02
CA LEU A 254 10.08 7.18 23.42
C LEU A 254 11.47 6.79 22.87
N PRO A 255 11.78 5.48 22.86
CA PRO A 255 12.97 4.99 22.19
C PRO A 255 12.96 5.33 20.70
N ASP A 256 14.12 5.51 20.11
CA ASP A 256 14.28 5.76 18.68
C ASP A 256 13.51 4.72 17.84
N GLY A 257 12.76 5.20 16.86
CA GLY A 257 11.93 4.38 15.97
C GLY A 257 10.66 3.79 16.57
N ILE A 258 10.30 4.15 17.82
CA ILE A 258 8.99 3.82 18.39
C ILE A 258 8.05 5.02 18.24
N VAL A 259 6.88 4.79 17.66
CA VAL A 259 5.86 5.83 17.44
C VAL A 259 4.53 5.44 18.08
N VAL A 260 3.84 6.43 18.67
CA VAL A 260 2.46 6.27 19.17
C VAL A 260 1.51 6.46 18.01
N LEU A 261 0.59 5.52 17.82
CA LEU A 261 -0.46 5.59 16.79
C LEU A 261 -1.79 6.08 17.35
N GLY A 262 -2.04 5.82 18.63
CA GLY A 262 -3.32 6.12 19.26
C GLY A 262 -3.55 5.28 20.51
N ARG A 263 -4.81 5.25 20.96
CA ARG A 263 -5.31 4.34 21.99
C ARG A 263 -6.41 3.45 21.44
N GLY A 264 -6.61 2.30 22.07
CA GLY A 264 -7.68 1.40 21.72
C GLY A 264 -8.05 0.48 22.87
N VAL A 265 -9.07 -0.33 22.64
CA VAL A 265 -9.55 -1.35 23.56
C VAL A 265 -9.28 -2.73 22.95
N MET A 266 -8.61 -3.60 23.69
CA MET A 266 -8.38 -4.98 23.27
C MET A 266 -9.72 -5.70 23.11
N THR A 267 -9.89 -6.42 22.01
CA THR A 267 -11.09 -7.23 21.76
C THR A 267 -10.85 -8.71 22.03
N VAL A 268 -9.60 -9.09 22.24
CA VAL A 268 -9.15 -10.46 22.50
C VAL A 268 -8.11 -10.47 23.61
N ASP A 269 -7.96 -11.60 24.28
CA ASP A 269 -6.89 -11.82 25.25
C ASP A 269 -5.54 -12.01 24.56
N LYS A 270 -4.44 -11.79 25.30
CA LYS A 270 -3.06 -11.97 24.78
C LYS A 270 -2.86 -13.33 24.14
N LYS A 271 -3.38 -14.41 24.69
CA LYS A 271 -3.25 -15.76 24.14
C LYS A 271 -3.91 -15.85 22.77
N GLU A 272 -5.15 -15.40 22.65
CA GLU A 272 -5.90 -15.39 21.40
C GLU A 272 -5.24 -14.48 20.35
N ALA A 273 -4.76 -13.31 20.74
CA ALA A 273 -4.06 -12.35 19.89
C ALA A 273 -2.87 -12.96 19.11
N PHE A 274 -2.21 -13.98 19.67
CA PHE A 274 -1.03 -14.59 19.05
C PHE A 274 -1.24 -16.03 18.57
N THR A 275 -2.43 -16.59 18.75
CA THR A 275 -2.80 -17.94 18.27
C THR A 275 -3.81 -17.91 17.13
N SER A 276 -4.64 -16.86 17.05
CA SER A 276 -5.60 -16.69 15.95
C SER A 276 -4.94 -16.06 14.72
N SER A 277 -5.49 -16.38 13.55
CA SER A 277 -5.01 -15.88 12.25
C SER A 277 -5.89 -14.75 11.69
N ASP A 278 -7.04 -14.46 12.32
CA ASP A 278 -8.04 -13.53 11.79
C ASP A 278 -8.77 -12.78 12.91
N GLY A 279 -9.46 -11.70 12.56
CA GLY A 279 -10.30 -10.90 13.44
C GLY A 279 -9.67 -9.58 13.84
N VAL A 280 -10.49 -8.73 14.46
CA VAL A 280 -10.06 -7.47 15.09
C VAL A 280 -9.45 -7.80 16.44
N GLY A 281 -8.20 -7.41 16.66
CA GLY A 281 -7.49 -7.64 17.92
C GLY A 281 -7.54 -6.45 18.87
N CYS A 282 -7.67 -5.22 18.32
CA CYS A 282 -7.88 -4.01 19.12
C CYS A 282 -8.72 -3.01 18.33
N ARG A 283 -9.77 -2.50 18.98
CA ARG A 283 -10.60 -1.43 18.44
C ARG A 283 -9.97 -0.09 18.80
N MET A 284 -9.55 0.67 17.81
CA MET A 284 -9.05 2.03 18.03
C MET A 284 -10.16 2.93 18.57
N THR A 285 -9.87 3.69 19.62
CA THR A 285 -10.76 4.69 20.22
C THR A 285 -10.26 6.11 19.98
N GLU A 286 -8.95 6.27 19.81
CA GLU A 286 -8.30 7.54 19.55
C GLU A 286 -7.08 7.31 18.66
N CYS A 287 -6.93 8.11 17.63
CA CYS A 287 -5.79 8.04 16.71
C CYS A 287 -5.09 9.41 16.64
N VAL A 288 -3.78 9.39 16.39
CA VAL A 288 -3.00 10.63 16.18
C VAL A 288 -3.45 11.40 14.94
N PHE A 289 -4.06 10.74 13.96
CA PHE A 289 -4.71 11.37 12.81
C PHE A 289 -6.19 10.99 12.77
N SER A 290 -7.05 11.99 12.56
CA SER A 290 -8.51 11.80 12.48
C SER A 290 -8.91 11.29 11.10
N ALA A 291 -8.59 10.02 10.80
CA ALA A 291 -9.04 9.36 9.57
C ALA A 291 -10.34 8.59 9.83
N PRO A 292 -11.36 8.70 8.94
CA PRO A 292 -12.64 8.01 9.13
C PRO A 292 -12.47 6.48 8.96
N PRO A 293 -13.09 5.64 9.80
CA PRO A 293 -13.01 4.19 9.74
C PRO A 293 -13.99 3.61 8.70
N LEU A 294 -13.70 3.81 7.43
CA LEU A 294 -14.58 3.49 6.30
C LEU A 294 -14.62 2.01 5.90
N ASN A 295 -13.76 1.16 6.45
CA ASN A 295 -13.66 -0.25 6.06
C ASN A 295 -14.99 -1.00 6.30
N GLY A 296 -15.56 -1.56 5.23
CA GLY A 296 -16.83 -2.29 5.27
C GLY A 296 -18.09 -1.41 5.29
N MET A 297 -17.95 -0.08 5.38
CA MET A 297 -19.05 0.85 5.36
C MET A 297 -19.58 1.01 3.94
N LEU A 298 -20.90 0.89 3.74
CA LEU A 298 -21.58 1.07 2.45
C LEU A 298 -20.89 0.34 1.28
N ALA A 299 -20.38 -0.88 1.50
CA ALA A 299 -19.44 -1.60 0.63
C ALA A 299 -19.91 -1.78 -0.83
N SER A 300 -21.21 -1.90 -1.08
CA SER A 300 -21.76 -1.99 -2.44
C SER A 300 -21.91 -0.62 -3.13
N ARG A 301 -21.99 0.48 -2.36
CA ARG A 301 -22.30 1.83 -2.85
C ARG A 301 -21.07 2.71 -3.01
N MET A 302 -19.97 2.40 -2.33
CA MET A 302 -18.74 3.17 -2.44
C MET A 302 -17.48 2.28 -2.44
N TYR A 303 -16.38 2.86 -2.91
CA TYR A 303 -15.06 2.26 -2.89
C TYR A 303 -14.02 3.28 -2.38
N ILE A 304 -13.27 2.92 -1.34
CA ILE A 304 -12.19 3.78 -0.81
C ILE A 304 -11.07 3.80 -1.85
N GLN A 305 -10.81 4.95 -2.45
CA GLN A 305 -9.81 5.11 -3.50
C GLN A 305 -9.13 6.48 -3.38
N ASN A 306 -7.80 6.51 -3.56
CA ASN A 306 -7.07 7.77 -3.60
C ASN A 306 -7.49 8.64 -4.78
N LEU A 307 -7.63 9.93 -4.56
CA LEU A 307 -8.06 10.89 -5.58
C LEU A 307 -7.25 10.79 -6.88
N PRO A 308 -5.89 10.78 -6.90
CA PRO A 308 -5.15 10.63 -8.16
C PRO A 308 -5.47 9.33 -8.90
N SER A 309 -5.72 8.23 -8.17
CA SER A 309 -6.10 6.95 -8.77
C SER A 309 -7.51 6.96 -9.39
N MET A 310 -8.41 7.83 -8.88
CA MET A 310 -9.72 8.05 -9.50
C MET A 310 -9.65 8.90 -10.78
N VAL A 311 -8.64 9.77 -10.91
CA VAL A 311 -8.43 10.57 -12.11
C VAL A 311 -8.08 9.70 -13.32
N VAL A 312 -7.38 8.57 -13.14
CA VAL A 312 -6.91 7.70 -14.23
C VAL A 312 -8.04 7.22 -15.17
N PRO A 313 -9.16 6.65 -14.68
CA PRO A 313 -10.27 6.25 -15.55
C PRO A 313 -10.94 7.43 -16.26
N HIS A 314 -11.00 8.61 -15.64
CA HIS A 314 -11.51 9.81 -16.30
C HIS A 314 -10.56 10.30 -17.40
N VAL A 315 -9.24 10.23 -17.21
CA VAL A 315 -8.24 10.51 -18.25
C VAL A 315 -8.32 9.48 -19.38
N LEU A 316 -8.64 8.21 -19.06
CA LEU A 316 -8.87 7.18 -20.06
C LEU A 316 -10.11 7.50 -20.93
N ASP A 317 -11.13 8.12 -20.33
CA ASP A 317 -12.38 8.54 -20.98
C ASP A 317 -13.06 7.39 -21.74
N PRO A 318 -13.44 6.28 -21.04
CA PRO A 318 -14.03 5.10 -21.67
C PRO A 318 -15.37 5.42 -22.32
N GLN A 319 -15.62 4.93 -23.55
CA GLN A 319 -16.85 5.11 -24.29
C GLN A 319 -17.68 3.83 -24.29
N GLU A 320 -19.01 3.96 -24.34
CA GLU A 320 -19.92 2.82 -24.37
C GLU A 320 -19.62 1.88 -25.56
N GLY A 321 -19.62 0.57 -25.30
CA GLY A 321 -19.33 -0.45 -26.30
C GLY A 321 -17.84 -0.75 -26.52
N GLU A 322 -16.93 0.03 -25.94
CA GLU A 322 -15.48 -0.19 -26.10
C GLU A 322 -14.99 -1.47 -25.40
N ARG A 323 -13.90 -2.01 -25.94
CA ARG A 323 -13.13 -3.11 -25.36
C ARG A 323 -11.86 -2.55 -24.74
N ILE A 324 -11.76 -2.66 -23.42
CA ILE A 324 -10.71 -2.02 -22.63
C ILE A 324 -9.85 -3.08 -21.93
N LEU A 325 -8.54 -2.86 -21.89
CA LEU A 325 -7.58 -3.71 -21.19
C LEU A 325 -7.01 -2.98 -19.95
N ASP A 326 -7.05 -3.63 -18.80
CA ASP A 326 -6.28 -3.26 -17.61
C ASP A 326 -5.16 -4.29 -17.41
N MET A 327 -3.92 -3.88 -17.70
CA MET A 327 -2.77 -4.79 -17.76
C MET A 327 -2.22 -5.21 -16.39
N CYS A 328 -2.51 -4.46 -15.31
CA CYS A 328 -2.01 -4.70 -13.95
C CYS A 328 -3.12 -4.41 -12.93
N ALA A 329 -4.23 -5.13 -13.05
CA ALA A 329 -5.53 -4.75 -12.53
C ALA A 329 -5.66 -4.80 -10.99
N SER A 330 -4.90 -5.67 -10.29
CA SER A 330 -5.08 -5.85 -8.84
C SER A 330 -4.64 -4.62 -8.03
N PRO A 331 -5.46 -4.21 -7.03
CA PRO A 331 -6.60 -4.90 -6.41
C PRO A 331 -7.97 -4.63 -7.05
N GLY A 332 -8.06 -4.05 -8.25
CA GLY A 332 -9.32 -3.86 -8.97
C GLY A 332 -9.93 -2.44 -8.89
N GLY A 333 -9.26 -1.49 -8.23
CA GLY A 333 -9.80 -0.14 -8.06
C GLY A 333 -10.03 0.60 -9.37
N LYS A 334 -9.03 0.63 -10.27
CA LYS A 334 -9.13 1.26 -11.60
C LYS A 334 -10.03 0.43 -12.54
N THR A 335 -9.87 -0.89 -12.54
CA THR A 335 -10.67 -1.85 -13.31
C THR A 335 -12.16 -1.65 -13.09
N THR A 336 -12.60 -1.70 -11.82
CA THR A 336 -14.01 -1.53 -11.45
C THR A 336 -14.52 -0.12 -11.71
N HIS A 337 -13.65 0.88 -11.69
CA HIS A 337 -14.00 2.25 -12.03
C HIS A 337 -14.27 2.40 -13.53
N VAL A 338 -13.35 1.90 -14.37
CA VAL A 338 -13.54 1.86 -15.83
C VAL A 338 -14.82 1.10 -16.19
N ALA A 339 -15.06 -0.06 -15.58
CA ALA A 339 -16.27 -0.85 -15.82
C ALA A 339 -17.56 -0.12 -15.46
N ALA A 340 -17.56 0.65 -14.36
CA ALA A 340 -18.70 1.48 -13.97
C ALA A 340 -18.95 2.64 -14.96
N LEU A 341 -17.88 3.29 -15.46
CA LEU A 341 -17.97 4.37 -16.44
C LEU A 341 -18.52 3.90 -17.79
N LEU A 342 -18.34 2.61 -18.15
CA LEU A 342 -18.95 2.00 -19.34
C LEU A 342 -20.47 1.77 -19.18
N LYS A 343 -21.06 2.01 -18.02
CA LYS A 343 -22.51 1.88 -17.73
C LYS A 343 -23.12 0.54 -18.15
N GLY A 344 -22.35 -0.55 -18.02
CA GLY A 344 -22.80 -1.89 -18.41
C GLY A 344 -22.70 -2.21 -19.91
N SER A 345 -22.21 -1.26 -20.73
CA SER A 345 -21.91 -1.46 -22.15
C SER A 345 -20.40 -1.63 -22.35
N GLY A 346 -20.00 -2.49 -23.29
CA GLY A 346 -18.57 -2.79 -23.51
C GLY A 346 -17.99 -3.83 -22.55
N GLN A 347 -16.68 -4.05 -22.63
CA GLN A 347 -15.97 -5.12 -21.94
C GLN A 347 -14.65 -4.63 -21.35
N VAL A 348 -14.35 -4.99 -20.10
CA VAL A 348 -13.04 -4.80 -19.48
C VAL A 348 -12.35 -6.15 -19.32
N ILE A 349 -11.20 -6.30 -19.95
CA ILE A 349 -10.28 -7.43 -19.72
C ILE A 349 -9.28 -7.00 -18.65
N ALA A 350 -9.26 -7.71 -17.54
CA ALA A 350 -8.42 -7.40 -16.39
C ALA A 350 -7.37 -8.49 -16.17
N LEU A 351 -6.10 -8.11 -16.18
CA LEU A 351 -4.98 -9.03 -16.03
C LEU A 351 -4.21 -8.79 -14.72
N ASP A 352 -3.78 -9.88 -14.09
CA ASP A 352 -2.73 -9.83 -13.07
C ASP A 352 -1.93 -11.14 -13.07
N ARG A 353 -0.73 -11.11 -12.48
CA ARG A 353 0.26 -12.16 -12.59
C ARG A 353 -0.05 -13.41 -11.75
N THR A 354 -0.85 -13.27 -10.67
CA THR A 354 -1.16 -14.36 -9.75
C THR A 354 -2.66 -14.60 -9.63
N GLU A 355 -3.08 -15.86 -9.48
CA GLU A 355 -4.50 -16.21 -9.32
C GLU A 355 -5.11 -15.57 -8.07
N ALA A 356 -4.36 -15.47 -6.98
CA ALA A 356 -4.82 -14.82 -5.76
C ALA A 356 -5.22 -13.36 -6.01
N LYS A 357 -4.44 -12.60 -6.79
CA LYS A 357 -4.74 -11.22 -7.16
C LYS A 357 -5.93 -11.14 -8.11
N VAL A 358 -6.03 -12.06 -9.06
CA VAL A 358 -7.19 -12.17 -9.96
C VAL A 358 -8.45 -12.47 -9.17
N GLY A 359 -8.38 -13.34 -8.15
CA GLY A 359 -9.48 -13.61 -7.22
C GLY A 359 -9.98 -12.35 -6.51
N ILE A 360 -9.06 -11.47 -6.06
CA ILE A 360 -9.42 -10.19 -5.43
C ILE A 360 -10.20 -9.28 -6.41
N ILE A 361 -9.79 -9.22 -7.69
CA ILE A 361 -10.48 -8.41 -8.70
C ILE A 361 -11.89 -8.93 -8.93
N ARG A 362 -12.06 -10.26 -9.09
CA ARG A 362 -13.37 -10.91 -9.27
C ARG A 362 -14.30 -10.66 -8.09
N GLN A 363 -13.78 -10.79 -6.86
CA GLN A 363 -14.54 -10.51 -5.64
C GLN A 363 -15.04 -9.07 -5.63
N ARG A 364 -14.17 -8.08 -5.92
CA ARG A 364 -14.55 -6.66 -5.96
C ARG A 364 -15.58 -6.36 -7.05
N ALA A 365 -15.42 -6.93 -8.24
CA ALA A 365 -16.40 -6.78 -9.32
C ALA A 365 -17.78 -7.27 -8.87
N SER A 366 -17.83 -8.43 -8.20
CA SER A 366 -19.05 -9.00 -7.62
C SER A 366 -19.63 -8.11 -6.51
N GLU A 367 -18.83 -7.63 -5.56
CA GLU A 367 -19.25 -6.75 -4.46
C GLU A 367 -19.89 -5.44 -4.99
N LEU A 368 -19.36 -4.91 -6.10
CA LEU A 368 -19.84 -3.68 -6.73
C LEU A 368 -20.93 -3.93 -7.78
N GLY A 369 -21.33 -5.19 -8.04
CA GLY A 369 -22.38 -5.55 -8.99
C GLY A 369 -22.00 -5.33 -10.47
N LEU A 370 -20.70 -5.44 -10.81
CA LEU A 370 -20.16 -5.22 -12.16
C LEU A 370 -19.98 -6.56 -12.88
N SER A 371 -20.70 -6.75 -13.99
CA SER A 371 -20.72 -8.01 -14.79
C SER A 371 -19.90 -7.92 -16.09
N ASN A 372 -19.40 -6.74 -16.46
CA ASN A 372 -18.70 -6.49 -17.71
C ASN A 372 -17.15 -6.58 -17.57
N ILE A 373 -16.65 -7.31 -16.56
CA ILE A 373 -15.22 -7.52 -16.29
C ILE A 373 -14.89 -8.99 -16.45
N GLU A 374 -13.93 -9.31 -17.31
CA GLU A 374 -13.32 -10.64 -17.43
C GLU A 374 -11.89 -10.61 -16.88
N CYS A 375 -11.57 -11.53 -15.96
CA CYS A 375 -10.31 -11.51 -15.24
C CYS A 375 -9.48 -12.75 -15.57
N PHE A 376 -8.19 -12.54 -15.96
CA PHE A 376 -7.28 -13.62 -16.33
C PHE A 376 -5.94 -13.49 -15.61
N LYS A 377 -5.37 -14.64 -15.23
CA LYS A 377 -3.98 -14.73 -14.79
C LYS A 377 -3.07 -14.67 -16.02
N ALA A 378 -2.25 -13.64 -16.14
CA ALA A 378 -1.30 -13.50 -17.23
C ALA A 378 -0.09 -12.64 -16.83
N ASP A 379 1.05 -12.87 -17.48
CA ASP A 379 2.18 -11.95 -17.44
C ASP A 379 2.02 -10.91 -18.56
N ALA A 380 1.82 -9.66 -18.19
CA ALA A 380 1.53 -8.57 -19.11
C ALA A 380 2.69 -8.29 -20.09
N THR A 381 3.90 -8.81 -19.85
CA THR A 381 5.03 -8.68 -20.78
C THR A 381 5.06 -9.73 -21.88
N LEU A 382 4.20 -10.77 -21.80
CA LEU A 382 4.19 -11.93 -22.69
C LEU A 382 2.92 -12.06 -23.54
N LEU A 383 2.10 -11.02 -23.61
CA LEU A 383 0.76 -11.07 -24.23
C LEU A 383 0.77 -11.12 -25.77
N VAL A 384 1.86 -10.70 -26.43
CA VAL A 384 2.00 -10.69 -27.89
C VAL A 384 3.16 -11.56 -28.37
N ALA A 385 3.03 -12.18 -29.54
CA ALA A 385 3.99 -13.17 -30.05
C ALA A 385 5.32 -12.55 -30.54
N HIS A 386 5.30 -11.33 -31.05
CA HIS A 386 6.45 -10.70 -31.70
C HIS A 386 7.52 -10.13 -30.76
N ASN A 387 7.32 -10.21 -29.46
CA ASN A 387 8.29 -9.70 -28.47
C ASN A 387 9.41 -10.71 -28.12
N ASP A 388 9.45 -11.88 -28.77
CA ASP A 388 10.39 -12.95 -28.41
C ASP A 388 11.87 -12.56 -28.69
N ALA A 389 12.15 -11.68 -29.66
CA ALA A 389 13.52 -11.22 -29.95
C ALA A 389 14.03 -10.20 -28.91
N ALA A 390 13.22 -9.22 -28.56
CA ALA A 390 13.56 -8.24 -27.50
C ALA A 390 13.51 -8.88 -26.09
N ALA A 391 12.66 -9.88 -25.89
CA ALA A 391 12.60 -10.67 -24.65
C ALA A 391 13.80 -11.62 -24.54
N ALA A 392 14.33 -12.17 -25.63
CA ALA A 392 15.51 -13.03 -25.67
C ALA A 392 16.78 -12.26 -25.29
N GLU A 393 16.94 -11.04 -25.78
CA GLU A 393 18.12 -10.21 -25.49
C GLU A 393 18.19 -9.81 -24.00
N TRP A 394 17.03 -9.57 -23.37
CA TRP A 394 16.92 -9.25 -21.95
C TRP A 394 16.98 -10.48 -21.03
N THR A 395 16.44 -11.63 -21.45
CA THR A 395 16.57 -12.89 -20.70
C THR A 395 18.00 -13.39 -20.70
N SER A 396 18.79 -13.13 -21.74
CA SER A 396 20.23 -13.40 -21.75
C SER A 396 20.96 -12.51 -20.74
N GLN A 397 20.71 -11.20 -20.72
CA GLN A 397 21.32 -10.26 -19.76
C GLN A 397 20.90 -10.55 -18.31
N ALA A 398 19.65 -10.96 -18.06
CA ALA A 398 19.19 -11.35 -16.73
C ALA A 398 19.78 -12.69 -16.27
N LYS A 399 19.96 -13.66 -17.17
CA LYS A 399 20.63 -14.94 -16.90
C LYS A 399 22.13 -14.75 -16.67
N ASP A 400 22.79 -13.86 -17.40
CA ASP A 400 24.21 -13.52 -17.19
C ASP A 400 24.43 -12.82 -15.84
N ALA A 401 23.50 -12.00 -15.38
CA ALA A 401 23.53 -11.38 -14.06
C ALA A 401 23.28 -12.41 -12.93
N GLU A 402 22.46 -13.44 -13.15
CA GLU A 402 22.26 -14.57 -12.22
C GLU A 402 23.45 -15.55 -12.23
N HIS A 403 24.06 -15.79 -13.39
CA HIS A 403 25.24 -16.66 -13.51
C HIS A 403 26.46 -16.04 -12.82
N LYS A 404 26.72 -14.75 -12.98
CA LYS A 404 27.78 -14.02 -12.25
C LYS A 404 27.59 -14.04 -10.73
N LYS A 405 26.35 -14.17 -10.23
CA LYS A 405 26.05 -14.36 -8.79
C LYS A 405 26.27 -15.78 -8.30
N LYS A 406 26.19 -16.80 -9.18
CA LYS A 406 26.40 -18.22 -8.82
C LYS A 406 27.89 -18.62 -8.84
N GLU A 407 28.72 -17.96 -9.62
CA GLU A 407 30.17 -18.25 -9.68
C GLU A 407 30.95 -17.69 -8.49
N GLY A 408 30.46 -16.63 -7.83
CA GLY A 408 31.06 -16.10 -6.61
C GLY A 408 30.83 -16.91 -5.32
N GLY A 409 30.10 -18.02 -5.37
CA GLY A 409 29.63 -18.79 -4.19
C GLY A 409 30.02 -20.26 -4.13
N LYS A 410 30.82 -20.78 -5.05
CA LYS A 410 31.21 -22.21 -5.01
C LYS A 410 32.63 -22.43 -4.52
N ARG A 411 32.78 -22.66 -3.21
CA ARG A 411 33.82 -23.55 -2.64
C ARG A 411 33.17 -24.43 -1.58
N GLY A 412 32.97 -25.70 -1.89
CA GLY A 412 32.44 -26.73 -0.95
C GLY A 412 31.74 -27.88 -1.67
N GLN A 413 32.52 -28.89 -2.05
CA GLN A 413 32.08 -30.17 -2.59
C GLN A 413 31.14 -30.92 -1.61
N ARG A 414 30.09 -31.57 -2.15
CA ARG A 414 29.75 -32.97 -1.74
C ARG A 414 28.89 -33.65 -2.80
N THR A 415 29.34 -34.84 -3.15
CA THR A 415 28.78 -35.86 -4.03
C THR A 415 27.54 -36.50 -3.39
N GLY A 416 26.53 -36.84 -4.19
CA GLY A 416 25.41 -37.67 -3.80
C GLY A 416 24.35 -37.67 -4.91
N GLY A 417 24.34 -38.78 -5.71
CA GLY A 417 23.39 -38.96 -6.81
C GLY A 417 21.99 -39.29 -6.30
N GLY A 418 21.00 -38.89 -7.04
CA GLY A 418 19.60 -39.26 -6.88
C GLY A 418 18.88 -38.81 -8.15
N GLU A 419 18.69 -39.75 -9.08
CA GLU A 419 17.80 -39.58 -10.24
C GLU A 419 16.37 -39.40 -9.74
N SER A 420 15.75 -38.29 -10.04
CA SER A 420 14.31 -38.12 -9.95
C SER A 420 13.75 -37.79 -11.32
N ALA A 421 12.87 -38.66 -11.79
CA ALA A 421 12.15 -38.63 -13.03
C ALA A 421 11.49 -37.26 -13.27
N GLY A 422 11.85 -36.58 -14.35
CA GLY A 422 11.21 -35.39 -14.85
C GLY A 422 9.82 -35.73 -15.41
N GLY A 423 8.78 -35.42 -14.67
CA GLY A 423 7.45 -35.29 -15.23
C GLY A 423 7.44 -34.11 -16.21
N GLN A 424 7.26 -34.37 -17.49
CA GLN A 424 6.99 -33.35 -18.50
C GLN A 424 5.65 -32.70 -18.14
N ALA A 425 5.69 -31.45 -17.67
CA ALA A 425 4.51 -30.60 -17.62
C ALA A 425 4.09 -30.35 -19.07
N GLU A 426 2.94 -30.87 -19.46
CA GLU A 426 2.28 -30.52 -20.72
C GLU A 426 2.22 -29.00 -20.87
N GLY A 427 2.90 -28.50 -21.88
CA GLY A 427 3.02 -27.05 -22.15
C GLY A 427 1.66 -26.48 -22.53
N LYS A 428 0.95 -25.90 -21.56
CA LYS A 428 -0.13 -24.98 -21.90
C LYS A 428 0.47 -23.78 -22.62
N GLU A 429 0.00 -23.51 -23.82
CA GLU A 429 0.39 -22.31 -24.57
C GLU A 429 0.20 -21.07 -23.67
N PRO A 430 1.15 -20.10 -23.69
CA PRO A 430 1.02 -18.88 -22.92
C PRO A 430 -0.24 -18.12 -23.37
N PHE A 431 -0.94 -17.51 -22.39
CA PHE A 431 -2.08 -16.66 -22.66
C PHE A 431 -1.64 -15.49 -23.55
N ARG A 432 -2.24 -15.35 -24.72
CA ARG A 432 -1.90 -14.31 -25.69
C ARG A 432 -3.16 -13.56 -26.11
N LEU A 433 -2.98 -12.29 -26.48
CA LEU A 433 -4.01 -11.41 -26.98
C LEU A 433 -3.67 -11.00 -28.42
N GLN A 434 -4.70 -10.73 -29.21
CA GLN A 434 -4.52 -10.24 -30.57
C GLN A 434 -4.05 -8.78 -30.53
N GLU A 435 -3.08 -8.46 -31.36
CA GLU A 435 -2.61 -7.09 -31.57
C GLU A 435 -3.74 -6.21 -32.09
N GLU A 436 -3.69 -4.91 -31.78
CA GLU A 436 -4.66 -3.90 -32.20
C GLU A 436 -6.14 -4.26 -31.89
N SER A 437 -6.37 -4.94 -30.75
CA SER A 437 -7.70 -5.44 -30.39
C SER A 437 -8.40 -4.63 -29.29
N PHE A 438 -7.74 -3.64 -28.68
CA PHE A 438 -8.29 -2.81 -27.62
C PHE A 438 -8.42 -1.36 -28.03
N ASP A 439 -9.59 -0.78 -27.72
CA ASP A 439 -9.88 0.63 -27.96
C ASP A 439 -9.13 1.51 -26.97
N ARG A 440 -9.03 1.04 -25.71
CA ARG A 440 -8.32 1.74 -24.63
C ARG A 440 -7.55 0.76 -23.75
N ILE A 441 -6.45 1.26 -23.16
CA ILE A 441 -5.63 0.47 -22.24
C ILE A 441 -5.29 1.30 -21.00
N VAL A 442 -5.46 0.71 -19.82
CA VAL A 442 -4.88 1.16 -18.56
C VAL A 442 -3.59 0.38 -18.32
N LEU A 443 -2.49 1.09 -18.15
CA LEU A 443 -1.22 0.54 -17.72
C LEU A 443 -0.78 1.21 -16.41
N ASP A 444 -1.10 0.56 -15.29
CA ASP A 444 -0.66 0.92 -13.93
C ASP A 444 0.35 -0.14 -13.45
N PRO A 445 1.58 -0.13 -13.98
CA PRO A 445 2.52 -1.21 -13.78
C PRO A 445 3.06 -1.26 -12.36
N PRO A 446 3.62 -2.39 -11.93
CA PRO A 446 4.41 -2.44 -10.71
C PRO A 446 5.46 -1.33 -10.71
N CYS A 447 5.52 -0.56 -9.62
CA CYS A 447 6.42 0.56 -9.43
C CYS A 447 7.07 0.50 -8.05
N THR A 448 8.01 1.40 -7.76
CA THR A 448 8.66 1.48 -6.44
C THR A 448 7.73 1.97 -5.34
N ALA A 449 6.55 2.47 -5.69
CA ALA A 449 5.51 2.94 -4.77
C ALA A 449 6.01 3.98 -3.74
N LEU A 450 6.98 4.81 -4.13
CA LEU A 450 7.57 5.86 -3.28
C LEU A 450 6.65 7.06 -3.03
N GLY A 451 5.43 7.04 -3.55
CA GLY A 451 4.43 8.08 -3.33
C GLY A 451 3.32 7.71 -2.35
N LEU A 452 3.24 6.45 -1.90
CA LEU A 452 2.16 6.00 -1.02
C LEU A 452 2.26 6.59 0.39
N ARG A 453 1.12 7.01 0.96
CA ARG A 453 0.99 7.59 2.29
C ARG A 453 -0.10 6.89 3.11
N PRO A 454 0.04 6.76 4.43
CA PRO A 454 1.28 6.94 5.19
C PRO A 454 2.29 5.82 4.91
N ARG A 455 3.57 6.14 4.98
CA ARG A 455 4.68 5.22 4.82
C ARG A 455 5.71 5.46 5.92
N LEU A 456 5.88 4.52 6.82
CA LEU A 456 6.78 4.70 7.97
C LEU A 456 8.22 4.31 7.65
N SER A 457 8.43 3.48 6.63
CA SER A 457 9.77 3.09 6.15
C SER A 457 9.71 2.64 4.69
N VAL A 458 10.81 2.79 3.97
CA VAL A 458 10.99 2.37 2.59
C VAL A 458 12.00 1.24 2.50
N ASP A 459 11.56 0.10 1.96
CA ASP A 459 12.39 -1.10 1.79
C ASP A 459 12.89 -1.28 0.33
N VAL A 460 12.84 -0.21 -0.49
CA VAL A 460 13.28 -0.20 -1.90
C VAL A 460 14.80 -0.11 -1.97
N THR A 461 15.41 -0.78 -2.93
CA THR A 461 16.85 -0.71 -3.21
C THR A 461 17.11 0.05 -4.52
N ALA A 462 18.32 0.60 -4.70
CA ALA A 462 18.72 1.24 -5.96
C ALA A 462 18.58 0.29 -7.17
N GLY A 463 18.96 -0.97 -7.01
CA GLY A 463 18.82 -1.97 -8.07
C GLY A 463 17.36 -2.34 -8.39
N GLU A 464 16.42 -2.17 -7.45
CA GLU A 464 14.99 -2.28 -7.73
C GLU A 464 14.49 -1.08 -8.51
N MET A 465 14.90 0.14 -8.15
CA MET A 465 14.57 1.35 -8.90
C MET A 465 15.00 1.23 -10.37
N GLU A 466 16.23 0.78 -10.61
CA GLU A 466 16.77 0.62 -11.96
C GLU A 466 16.04 -0.47 -12.77
N ARG A 467 15.75 -1.63 -12.16
CA ARG A 467 15.03 -2.71 -12.85
C ARG A 467 13.57 -2.37 -13.15
N THR A 468 12.93 -1.61 -12.28
CA THR A 468 11.50 -1.32 -12.36
C THR A 468 11.17 -0.50 -13.60
N HIS A 469 11.91 0.58 -13.89
CA HIS A 469 11.62 1.38 -15.08
C HIS A 469 11.84 0.60 -16.38
N GLY A 470 12.86 -0.26 -16.46
CA GLY A 470 13.08 -1.14 -17.60
C GLY A 470 11.95 -2.15 -17.81
N TYR A 471 11.40 -2.69 -16.71
CA TYR A 471 10.23 -3.58 -16.77
C TYR A 471 8.97 -2.83 -17.26
N GLN A 472 8.77 -1.60 -16.81
CA GLN A 472 7.66 -0.75 -17.24
C GLN A 472 7.74 -0.40 -18.73
N ARG A 473 8.93 -0.16 -19.28
CA ARG A 473 9.14 0.06 -20.73
C ARG A 473 8.71 -1.13 -21.57
N ARG A 474 9.03 -2.36 -21.13
CA ARG A 474 8.54 -3.58 -21.82
C ARG A 474 7.02 -3.65 -21.85
N MET A 475 6.36 -3.30 -20.73
CA MET A 475 4.90 -3.24 -20.70
C MET A 475 4.33 -2.18 -21.63
N LEU A 476 5.00 -1.02 -21.79
CA LEU A 476 4.61 0.03 -22.74
C LEU A 476 4.67 -0.48 -24.19
N HIS A 477 5.68 -1.29 -24.55
CA HIS A 477 5.73 -1.94 -25.87
C HIS A 477 4.55 -2.86 -26.12
N VAL A 478 4.23 -3.72 -25.14
CA VAL A 478 3.09 -4.65 -25.25
C VAL A 478 1.76 -3.88 -25.31
N ALA A 479 1.60 -2.86 -24.46
CA ALA A 479 0.41 -2.00 -24.49
C ALA A 479 0.22 -1.34 -25.86
N CYS A 480 1.30 -0.82 -26.44
CA CYS A 480 1.28 -0.20 -27.77
C CYS A 480 0.90 -1.20 -28.87
N ALA A 481 1.40 -2.44 -28.83
CA ALA A 481 1.05 -3.48 -29.79
C ALA A 481 -0.43 -3.88 -29.71
N LEU A 482 -0.98 -3.99 -28.49
CA LEU A 482 -2.37 -4.38 -28.25
C LEU A 482 -3.39 -3.26 -28.53
N LEU A 483 -2.96 -2.01 -28.50
CA LEU A 483 -3.81 -0.84 -28.72
C LEU A 483 -4.14 -0.67 -30.20
N LYS A 484 -5.39 -0.43 -30.54
CA LYS A 484 -5.82 -0.08 -31.91
C LYS A 484 -5.19 1.25 -32.35
N PRO A 485 -4.93 1.44 -33.66
CA PRO A 485 -4.63 2.76 -34.20
C PRO A 485 -5.68 3.78 -33.77
N GLY A 486 -5.26 4.97 -33.32
CA GLY A 486 -6.14 6.00 -32.76
C GLY A 486 -6.61 5.73 -31.33
N GLY A 487 -6.38 4.54 -30.78
CA GLY A 487 -6.76 4.16 -29.41
C GLY A 487 -6.00 4.95 -28.34
N ARG A 488 -6.51 4.96 -27.10
CA ARG A 488 -5.93 5.70 -25.98
C ARG A 488 -5.31 4.77 -24.95
N LEU A 489 -4.06 5.05 -24.57
CA LEU A 489 -3.34 4.41 -23.46
C LEU A 489 -3.18 5.41 -22.32
N VAL A 490 -3.55 5.03 -21.10
CA VAL A 490 -3.20 5.79 -19.89
C VAL A 490 -2.19 5.01 -19.07
N TYR A 491 -1.05 5.65 -18.85
CA TYR A 491 0.04 5.18 -18.00
C TYR A 491 -0.01 5.89 -16.66
N SER A 492 0.05 5.15 -15.57
CA SER A 492 0.05 5.73 -14.22
C SER A 492 0.99 4.97 -13.27
N THR A 493 1.50 5.66 -12.26
CA THR A 493 2.29 5.07 -11.17
C THR A 493 1.96 5.71 -9.84
N CYS A 494 2.13 4.98 -8.74
CA CYS A 494 2.04 5.53 -7.38
C CYS A 494 3.44 5.83 -6.80
N THR A 495 4.37 6.33 -7.62
CA THR A 495 5.72 6.71 -7.21
C THR A 495 6.04 8.16 -7.58
N MET A 496 6.91 8.77 -6.79
CA MET A 496 7.47 10.08 -7.12
C MET A 496 8.74 10.00 -7.98
N ASN A 497 9.26 8.78 -8.27
CA ASN A 497 10.51 8.59 -9.02
C ASN A 497 10.39 9.04 -10.48
N PRO A 498 11.12 10.09 -10.93
CA PRO A 498 11.02 10.58 -12.31
C PRO A 498 11.49 9.59 -13.37
N LEU A 499 12.35 8.63 -13.02
CA LEU A 499 12.79 7.57 -13.94
C LEU A 499 11.64 6.64 -14.34
N GLU A 500 10.68 6.42 -13.42
CA GLU A 500 9.49 5.61 -13.67
C GLU A 500 8.34 6.42 -14.29
N ASN A 501 8.42 7.74 -14.27
CA ASN A 501 7.39 8.68 -14.68
C ASN A 501 7.76 9.38 -16.00
N GLU A 502 8.27 10.59 -15.94
CA GLU A 502 8.58 11.42 -17.11
C GLU A 502 9.58 10.77 -18.06
N SER A 503 10.61 10.08 -17.53
CA SER A 503 11.59 9.38 -18.36
C SER A 503 10.96 8.24 -19.18
N ASN A 504 9.99 7.53 -18.64
CA ASN A 504 9.25 6.51 -19.36
C ASN A 504 8.31 7.12 -20.42
N VAL A 505 7.68 8.27 -20.11
CA VAL A 505 6.90 9.02 -21.11
C VAL A 505 7.78 9.48 -22.25
N ALA A 506 8.93 10.10 -21.94
CA ALA A 506 9.90 10.54 -22.94
C ALA A 506 10.40 9.37 -23.83
N TYR A 507 10.64 8.22 -23.24
CA TYR A 507 10.95 7.00 -23.96
C TYR A 507 9.80 6.56 -24.88
N ALA A 508 8.58 6.50 -24.38
CA ALA A 508 7.42 6.03 -25.13
C ALA A 508 7.16 6.86 -26.39
N ILE A 509 7.17 8.19 -26.28
CA ILE A 509 6.91 9.09 -27.43
C ILE A 509 8.04 9.12 -28.46
N ARG A 510 9.27 8.73 -28.07
CA ARG A 510 10.42 8.70 -28.99
C ARG A 510 10.68 7.33 -29.60
N SER A 511 10.21 6.26 -28.97
CA SER A 511 10.54 4.88 -29.35
C SER A 511 9.34 4.06 -29.82
N LEU A 512 8.12 4.53 -29.59
CA LEU A 512 6.89 3.82 -29.95
C LEU A 512 6.00 4.72 -30.83
N PRO A 513 5.09 4.17 -31.63
CA PRO A 513 4.12 4.94 -32.43
C PRO A 513 3.01 5.50 -31.50
N LEU A 514 3.43 6.28 -30.51
CA LEU A 514 2.57 6.93 -29.52
C LEU A 514 2.83 8.44 -29.53
N ARG A 515 1.77 9.23 -29.57
CA ARG A 515 1.85 10.66 -29.29
C ARG A 515 1.28 10.95 -27.90
N LEU A 516 1.92 11.84 -27.17
CA LEU A 516 1.40 12.34 -25.90
C LEU A 516 0.16 13.20 -26.16
N VAL A 517 -0.87 13.06 -25.33
CA VAL A 517 -2.08 13.88 -25.33
C VAL A 517 -2.34 14.41 -23.93
N ALA A 518 -3.07 15.52 -23.81
CA ALA A 518 -3.37 16.09 -22.50
C ALA A 518 -4.10 15.09 -21.60
N ALA A 519 -3.60 14.91 -20.39
CA ALA A 519 -4.23 14.08 -19.36
C ALA A 519 -5.33 14.88 -18.65
N GLU A 520 -6.52 14.95 -19.24
CA GLU A 520 -7.68 15.65 -18.70
C GLU A 520 -8.71 14.67 -18.08
N PRO A 521 -9.40 15.03 -16.98
CA PRO A 521 -9.38 16.33 -16.28
C PRO A 521 -8.07 16.59 -15.53
N ARG A 522 -7.61 17.84 -15.55
CA ARG A 522 -6.37 18.24 -14.86
C ARG A 522 -6.64 18.60 -13.40
N LEU A 523 -5.99 17.89 -12.50
CA LEU A 523 -5.95 18.18 -11.06
C LEU A 523 -4.53 18.45 -10.58
N GLY A 524 -3.57 17.65 -11.04
CA GLY A 524 -2.17 17.74 -10.64
C GLY A 524 -1.36 18.76 -11.45
N PRO A 525 -0.25 19.27 -10.90
CA PRO A 525 0.70 20.10 -11.60
C PRO A 525 1.36 19.37 -12.79
N PRO A 526 2.07 20.10 -13.68
CA PRO A 526 2.86 19.54 -14.77
C PRO A 526 3.92 18.56 -14.31
N GLY A 527 4.43 17.76 -15.26
CA GLY A 527 5.59 16.88 -15.04
C GLY A 527 6.85 17.64 -14.62
N ARG A 528 7.80 16.94 -14.03
CA ARG A 528 9.05 17.50 -13.49
C ARG A 528 10.03 17.87 -14.61
N ARG A 529 10.86 18.90 -14.40
CA ARG A 529 11.92 19.31 -15.32
C ARG A 529 13.12 18.35 -15.27
N GLY A 530 13.92 18.35 -16.30
CA GLY A 530 15.18 17.58 -16.34
C GLY A 530 15.02 16.08 -16.58
N CYS A 531 13.80 15.62 -16.90
CA CYS A 531 13.50 14.18 -17.06
C CYS A 531 13.24 13.77 -18.52
N GLY A 532 13.67 14.57 -19.48
CA GLY A 532 13.62 14.27 -20.90
C GLY A 532 12.37 14.74 -21.64
N LEU A 533 11.41 15.39 -20.98
CA LEU A 533 10.25 16.03 -21.62
C LEU A 533 10.52 17.49 -21.92
N THR A 534 9.99 18.00 -23.05
CA THR A 534 9.95 19.44 -23.36
C THR A 534 8.97 20.15 -22.40
N GLU A 535 8.95 21.50 -22.44
CA GLU A 535 8.02 22.26 -21.60
C GLU A 535 6.56 22.00 -21.98
N GLU A 536 6.27 21.86 -23.29
CA GLU A 536 4.94 21.54 -23.81
C GLU A 536 4.52 20.10 -23.41
N GLU A 537 5.43 19.12 -23.54
CA GLU A 537 5.17 17.74 -23.15
C GLU A 537 4.90 17.62 -21.65
N ARG A 538 5.64 18.37 -20.81
CA ARG A 538 5.41 18.40 -19.36
C ARG A 538 4.00 18.91 -19.00
N GLN A 539 3.46 19.86 -19.76
CA GLN A 539 2.11 20.37 -19.55
C GLN A 539 1.02 19.33 -19.90
N MET A 540 1.34 18.28 -20.65
CA MET A 540 0.39 17.23 -21.03
C MET A 540 0.23 16.13 -19.99
N VAL A 541 1.14 16.00 -19.04
CA VAL A 541 1.08 15.00 -17.96
C VAL A 541 0.65 15.64 -16.63
N GLN A 542 0.24 14.81 -15.68
CA GLN A 542 -0.09 15.25 -14.31
C GLN A 542 0.81 14.55 -13.31
N ARG A 543 1.32 15.32 -12.38
CA ARG A 543 2.13 14.84 -11.27
C ARG A 543 1.52 15.27 -9.95
N PHE A 544 1.44 14.35 -9.00
CA PHE A 544 0.98 14.61 -7.64
C PHE A 544 2.16 14.36 -6.71
N GLU A 545 2.56 15.37 -5.96
CA GLU A 545 3.60 15.23 -4.95
C GLU A 545 2.96 15.01 -3.57
N PRO A 546 3.58 14.18 -2.70
CA PRO A 546 3.04 13.89 -1.37
C PRO A 546 2.86 15.13 -0.48
N ASP A 547 3.72 16.14 -0.66
CA ASP A 547 3.71 17.43 0.05
C ASP A 547 3.02 18.55 -0.72
N GLY A 548 2.39 18.22 -1.87
CA GLY A 548 1.69 19.18 -2.71
C GLY A 548 0.40 19.73 -2.09
N GLU A 549 -0.13 20.82 -2.65
CA GLU A 549 -1.33 21.53 -2.17
C GLU A 549 -2.58 20.66 -2.05
N LEU A 550 -2.72 19.65 -2.93
CA LEU A 550 -3.84 18.71 -2.91
C LEU A 550 -3.77 17.71 -1.76
N ASP A 551 -2.63 17.62 -1.08
CA ASP A 551 -2.37 16.71 0.04
C ASP A 551 -2.81 15.27 -0.26
N THR A 552 -2.33 14.72 -1.38
CA THR A 552 -2.64 13.37 -1.85
C THR A 552 -1.44 12.43 -1.72
N ASN A 553 -1.60 11.18 -2.11
CA ASN A 553 -0.45 10.32 -2.40
C ASN A 553 0.35 10.90 -3.56
N GLY A 554 1.67 10.67 -3.56
CA GLY A 554 2.49 10.88 -4.75
C GLY A 554 2.02 9.96 -5.88
N PHE A 555 1.77 10.53 -7.05
CA PHE A 555 1.20 9.82 -8.18
C PHE A 555 1.57 10.49 -9.51
N PHE A 556 1.50 9.74 -10.60
CA PHE A 556 1.78 10.26 -11.94
C PHE A 556 0.78 9.72 -12.96
N ILE A 557 0.38 10.55 -13.93
CA ILE A 557 -0.55 10.18 -15.00
C ILE A 557 -0.08 10.78 -16.32
N ALA A 558 -0.01 9.95 -17.35
CA ALA A 558 0.21 10.36 -18.74
C ALA A 558 -0.77 9.64 -19.66
N ALA A 559 -1.26 10.33 -20.66
CA ALA A 559 -2.14 9.79 -21.68
C ALA A 559 -1.49 9.83 -23.06
N PHE A 560 -1.64 8.75 -23.81
CA PHE A 560 -1.11 8.61 -25.16
C PHE A 560 -2.24 8.23 -26.11
N GLN A 561 -2.03 8.59 -27.38
CA GLN A 561 -2.81 8.09 -28.49
C GLN A 561 -1.89 7.36 -29.46
N LYS A 562 -2.28 6.15 -29.91
CA LYS A 562 -1.51 5.41 -30.93
C LYS A 562 -1.63 6.13 -32.28
N ILE A 563 -0.48 6.38 -32.89
CA ILE A 563 -0.40 6.96 -34.24
C ILE A 563 -0.79 5.88 -35.25
N VAL A 564 -1.52 6.28 -36.29
CA VAL A 564 -1.94 5.39 -37.38
C VAL A 564 -0.75 5.02 -38.27
#